data_fb646cf8e0b56bcba0cde6ef0ddd775e
#
_entry.id   fb646cf8e0b56bcba0cde6ef0ddd775e
#
_cell.length_a   1.000
_cell.length_b   1.000
_cell.length_c   1.000
_cell.angle_alpha   90.00
_cell.angle_beta   90.00
_cell.angle_gamma   90.00
#
_symmetry.space_group_name_H-M   'P 1'
#
loop_
_entity.id
_entity.type
_entity.pdbx_description
1 polymer ?
#
loop_
_entity_poly.entity_id
_entity_poly.type
_entity_poly.pdbx_seq_one_letter_code
_entity_poly.pdbx_strand_id
1 'polypeptide(L)'
;MKKALFTGLDLTIVSPSQWLANLIKESFLKDYPVVVINNGIDLNIFKPTESNFREGYGLKGKYIVLGIAFGWGRGKGLDVFIDLAQRLNDRFQIVLVGTDGKIDRQLPNNIISIHRTQDQYELAKIYTAADVLANPTREENYPTVNMEAIACGTPVVTFRTGGSPETIKHCCGSIVDYNDNVRLYEEIIRLCGSGKPDIGEILEEAKYFDKEICFNKYIYLYLHDTIKECHFDAD
;
A
#
# COMPACT_ATOMS: atom_id res chain seq x y z
N MET A 1 25.96 20.38 -7.17
CA MET A 1 25.38 21.23 -6.12
C MET A 1 24.90 20.44 -4.90
N LYS A 2 23.98 19.45 -4.99
CA LYS A 2 23.49 18.69 -3.81
C LYS A 2 24.62 17.99 -3.03
N LYS A 3 25.54 17.29 -3.68
CA LYS A 3 26.65 16.58 -3.01
C LYS A 3 27.44 17.50 -2.07
N ALA A 4 27.81 18.69 -2.52
CA ALA A 4 28.59 19.64 -1.71
C ALA A 4 27.87 20.14 -0.46
N LEU A 5 26.54 20.18 -0.49
CA LEU A 5 25.72 20.62 0.65
C LEU A 5 25.65 19.58 1.77
N PHE A 6 25.85 18.29 1.45
CA PHE A 6 25.76 17.19 2.42
C PHE A 6 27.14 16.65 2.83
N THR A 7 28.23 17.07 2.16
CA THR A 7 29.58 16.56 2.47
C THR A 7 30.08 17.13 3.79
N GLY A 8 30.53 16.27 4.70
CA GLY A 8 31.17 16.65 5.97
C GLY A 8 30.18 17.01 7.07
N LEU A 9 28.88 16.76 6.90
CA LEU A 9 27.89 16.91 7.96
C LEU A 9 27.91 15.67 8.86
N ASP A 10 27.64 15.86 10.14
CA ASP A 10 27.32 14.79 11.08
C ASP A 10 25.81 14.52 11.00
N LEU A 11 25.43 13.47 10.27
CA LEU A 11 24.02 13.13 10.07
C LEU A 11 23.83 11.62 9.91
N THR A 12 22.67 11.17 10.39
CA THR A 12 22.14 9.83 10.16
C THR A 12 20.94 9.93 9.22
N ILE A 13 20.91 9.08 8.22
CA ILE A 13 19.82 9.04 7.25
C ILE A 13 18.78 7.99 7.69
N VAL A 14 17.52 8.39 7.80
CA VAL A 14 16.42 7.47 8.05
C VAL A 14 15.68 7.20 6.74
N SER A 15 15.48 5.91 6.43
CA SER A 15 14.77 5.45 5.24
C SER A 15 13.51 4.68 5.61
N PRO A 16 12.37 4.90 4.95
CA PRO A 16 11.15 4.15 5.24
C PRO A 16 11.13 2.73 4.64
N SER A 17 12.12 2.33 3.84
CA SER A 17 12.23 1.00 3.26
C SER A 17 13.67 0.54 3.11
N GLN A 18 13.88 -0.75 3.13
CA GLN A 18 15.19 -1.34 2.83
C GLN A 18 15.60 -1.10 1.37
N TRP A 19 14.64 -1.10 0.45
CA TRP A 19 14.87 -0.77 -0.95
C TRP A 19 15.51 0.63 -1.10
N LEU A 20 14.93 1.66 -0.47
CA LEU A 20 15.49 3.02 -0.54
C LEU A 20 16.82 3.11 0.20
N ALA A 21 16.99 2.42 1.35
CA ALA A 21 18.24 2.35 2.07
C ALA A 21 19.37 1.78 1.18
N ASN A 22 19.07 0.76 0.38
CA ASN A 22 20.03 0.19 -0.57
C ASN A 22 20.42 1.20 -1.67
N LEU A 23 19.45 1.94 -2.21
CA LEU A 23 19.73 3.03 -3.17
C LEU A 23 20.61 4.14 -2.57
N ILE A 24 20.40 4.48 -1.30
CA ILE A 24 21.25 5.46 -0.60
C ILE A 24 22.71 4.99 -0.58
N LYS A 25 22.95 3.70 -0.33
CA LYS A 25 24.30 3.11 -0.32
C LYS A 25 25.00 3.14 -1.68
N GLU A 26 24.25 3.29 -2.78
CA GLU A 26 24.78 3.45 -4.14
C GLU A 26 24.91 4.92 -4.55
N SER A 27 24.49 5.85 -3.70
CA SER A 27 24.48 7.28 -3.98
C SER A 27 25.71 8.01 -3.42
N PHE A 28 25.73 9.33 -3.58
CA PHE A 28 26.75 10.18 -2.95
C PHE A 28 26.61 10.26 -1.41
N LEU A 29 25.56 9.70 -0.84
CA LEU A 29 25.31 9.62 0.59
C LEU A 29 25.76 8.29 1.22
N LYS A 30 26.41 7.42 0.46
CA LYS A 30 26.79 6.05 0.83
C LYS A 30 27.64 5.93 2.10
N ASP A 31 28.38 6.97 2.43
CA ASP A 31 29.31 7.01 3.57
C ASP A 31 28.61 7.41 4.89
N TYR A 32 27.34 7.80 4.83
CA TYR A 32 26.54 8.12 6.01
C TYR A 32 25.84 6.88 6.58
N PRO A 33 25.67 6.81 7.92
CA PRO A 33 24.82 5.80 8.54
C PRO A 33 23.39 5.87 7.99
N VAL A 34 22.82 4.70 7.68
CA VAL A 34 21.44 4.58 7.21
C VAL A 34 20.69 3.64 8.13
N VAL A 35 19.61 4.12 8.72
CA VAL A 35 18.68 3.35 9.56
C VAL A 35 17.35 3.20 8.83
N VAL A 36 16.79 1.99 8.83
CA VAL A 36 15.46 1.76 8.27
C VAL A 36 14.43 1.84 9.40
N ILE A 37 13.53 2.82 9.28
CA ILE A 37 12.35 2.96 10.13
C ILE A 37 11.15 3.04 9.19
N ASN A 38 10.40 1.94 9.08
CA ASN A 38 9.24 1.88 8.22
C ASN A 38 8.15 2.86 8.69
N ASN A 39 7.33 3.35 7.76
CA ASN A 39 6.13 4.11 8.12
C ASN A 39 5.16 3.24 8.92
N GLY A 40 4.42 3.86 9.83
CA GLY A 40 3.32 3.24 10.55
C GLY A 40 1.99 3.90 10.22
N ILE A 41 0.90 3.22 10.55
CA ILE A 41 -0.48 3.70 10.40
C ILE A 41 -1.22 3.64 11.73
N ASP A 42 -2.34 4.35 11.84
CA ASP A 42 -3.18 4.32 13.03
C ASP A 42 -4.13 3.12 13.00
N LEU A 43 -3.80 2.05 13.75
CA LEU A 43 -4.62 0.85 13.85
C LEU A 43 -5.93 1.07 14.63
N ASN A 44 -6.13 2.23 15.30
CA ASN A 44 -7.43 2.59 15.86
C ASN A 44 -8.41 3.03 14.79
N ILE A 45 -7.90 3.55 13.67
CA ILE A 45 -8.69 3.99 12.51
C ILE A 45 -8.78 2.86 11.48
N PHE A 46 -7.64 2.36 11.02
CA PHE A 46 -7.57 1.29 10.01
C PHE A 46 -7.67 -0.07 10.68
N LYS A 47 -8.88 -0.61 10.71
CA LYS A 47 -9.24 -1.94 11.23
C LYS A 47 -10.55 -2.38 10.58
N PRO A 48 -10.91 -3.67 10.66
CA PRO A 48 -12.21 -4.13 10.19
C PRO A 48 -13.33 -3.30 10.82
N THR A 49 -14.11 -2.63 9.97
CA THR A 49 -15.12 -1.66 10.38
C THR A 49 -16.43 -1.97 9.67
N GLU A 50 -17.52 -2.00 10.42
CA GLU A 50 -18.86 -2.20 9.84
C GLU A 50 -19.13 -1.17 8.74
N SER A 51 -19.58 -1.64 7.58
CA SER A 51 -19.69 -0.84 6.38
C SER A 51 -20.98 -1.15 5.62
N ASN A 52 -21.71 -0.10 5.30
CA ASN A 52 -22.88 -0.16 4.40
C ASN A 52 -22.52 0.21 2.95
N PHE A 53 -21.22 0.24 2.64
CA PHE A 53 -20.73 0.65 1.31
C PHE A 53 -21.29 -0.21 0.18
N ARG A 54 -21.34 -1.55 0.39
CA ARG A 54 -21.88 -2.47 -0.62
C ARG A 54 -23.38 -2.24 -0.89
N GLU A 55 -24.16 -1.96 0.13
CA GLU A 55 -25.57 -1.62 -0.01
C GLU A 55 -25.77 -0.28 -0.69
N GLY A 56 -25.02 0.73 -0.28
CA GLY A 56 -25.11 2.09 -0.82
C GLY A 56 -24.81 2.18 -2.31
N TYR A 57 -23.92 1.33 -2.82
CA TYR A 57 -23.56 1.27 -4.24
C TYR A 57 -24.21 0.09 -5.01
N GLY A 58 -25.08 -0.70 -4.38
CA GLY A 58 -25.73 -1.85 -5.04
C GLY A 58 -24.76 -2.99 -5.40
N LEU A 59 -23.72 -3.18 -4.61
CA LEU A 59 -22.61 -4.13 -4.88
C LEU A 59 -22.76 -5.46 -4.14
N LYS A 60 -23.93 -5.75 -3.60
CA LYS A 60 -24.20 -7.00 -2.90
C LYS A 60 -24.00 -8.19 -3.85
N GLY A 61 -23.16 -9.15 -3.45
CA GLY A 61 -22.83 -10.33 -4.25
C GLY A 61 -21.77 -10.12 -5.34
N LYS A 62 -21.20 -8.91 -5.47
CA LYS A 62 -20.07 -8.65 -6.35
C LYS A 62 -18.73 -8.68 -5.58
N TYR A 63 -17.65 -9.05 -6.25
CA TYR A 63 -16.29 -8.84 -5.77
C TYR A 63 -15.85 -7.41 -6.05
N ILE A 64 -15.33 -6.71 -5.04
CA ILE A 64 -14.85 -5.34 -5.15
C ILE A 64 -13.32 -5.34 -5.28
N VAL A 65 -12.83 -4.87 -6.43
CA VAL A 65 -11.41 -4.59 -6.69
C VAL A 65 -11.18 -3.10 -6.43
N LEU A 66 -10.48 -2.80 -5.36
CA LEU A 66 -10.25 -1.44 -4.90
C LEU A 66 -8.92 -0.90 -5.44
N GLY A 67 -8.90 0.33 -5.90
CA GLY A 67 -7.71 1.11 -6.17
C GLY A 67 -7.76 2.43 -5.41
N ILE A 68 -6.66 2.83 -4.78
CA ILE A 68 -6.58 4.10 -4.04
C ILE A 68 -5.29 4.82 -4.42
N ALA A 69 -5.41 6.08 -4.83
CA ALA A 69 -4.26 6.92 -5.10
C ALA A 69 -4.56 8.40 -4.84
N PHE A 70 -3.56 9.13 -4.42
CA PHE A 70 -3.63 10.59 -4.40
C PHE A 70 -3.05 11.12 -5.73
N GLY A 71 -3.95 11.38 -6.68
CA GLY A 71 -3.58 11.79 -8.04
C GLY A 71 -3.32 10.61 -8.98
N TRP A 72 -4.37 10.22 -9.70
CA TRP A 72 -4.34 9.13 -10.65
C TRP A 72 -3.59 9.49 -11.93
N GLY A 73 -2.83 8.53 -12.45
CA GLY A 73 -2.10 8.59 -13.71
C GLY A 73 -1.39 7.27 -13.99
N ARG A 74 -0.58 7.24 -15.04
CA ARG A 74 0.16 6.04 -15.42
C ARG A 74 1.11 5.54 -14.30
N GLY A 75 1.72 6.44 -13.55
CA GLY A 75 2.60 6.09 -12.41
C GLY A 75 1.85 5.30 -11.33
N LYS A 76 0.58 5.60 -11.11
CA LYS A 76 -0.31 4.93 -10.16
C LYS A 76 -1.16 3.82 -10.80
N GLY A 77 -0.88 3.44 -12.05
CA GLY A 77 -1.50 2.30 -12.72
C GLY A 77 -2.93 2.53 -13.21
N LEU A 78 -3.34 3.77 -13.51
CA LEU A 78 -4.68 4.05 -14.04
C LEU A 78 -4.98 3.22 -15.31
N ASP A 79 -4.01 3.11 -16.20
CA ASP A 79 -4.08 2.32 -17.42
C ASP A 79 -4.29 0.81 -17.14
N VAL A 80 -3.75 0.30 -16.03
CA VAL A 80 -3.96 -1.08 -15.60
C VAL A 80 -5.41 -1.28 -15.14
N PHE A 81 -6.00 -0.34 -14.40
CA PHE A 81 -7.41 -0.43 -14.00
C PHE A 81 -8.36 -0.34 -15.19
N ILE A 82 -8.02 0.47 -16.21
CA ILE A 82 -8.81 0.55 -17.45
C ILE A 82 -8.75 -0.79 -18.21
N ASP A 83 -7.58 -1.44 -18.26
CA ASP A 83 -7.41 -2.78 -18.85
C ASP A 83 -8.18 -3.84 -18.03
N LEU A 84 -8.09 -3.82 -16.70
CA LEU A 84 -8.85 -4.71 -15.83
C LEU A 84 -10.37 -4.57 -16.03
N ALA A 85 -10.87 -3.36 -16.23
CA ALA A 85 -12.30 -3.11 -16.46
C ALA A 85 -12.83 -3.74 -17.77
N GLN A 86 -11.96 -4.00 -18.74
CA GLN A 86 -12.30 -4.71 -19.97
C GLN A 86 -12.26 -6.23 -19.84
N ARG A 87 -11.48 -6.75 -18.88
CA ARG A 87 -11.25 -8.20 -18.71
C ARG A 87 -12.15 -8.81 -17.63
N LEU A 88 -12.44 -8.08 -16.58
CA LEU A 88 -13.27 -8.54 -15.47
C LEU A 88 -14.75 -8.62 -15.89
N ASN A 89 -15.41 -9.71 -15.52
CA ASN A 89 -16.82 -9.92 -15.81
C ASN A 89 -17.74 -9.23 -14.77
N ASP A 90 -19.05 -9.34 -14.95
CA ASP A 90 -20.09 -8.67 -14.14
C ASP A 90 -20.10 -9.05 -12.65
N ARG A 91 -19.37 -10.11 -12.26
CA ARG A 91 -19.21 -10.48 -10.85
C ARG A 91 -18.24 -9.56 -10.12
N PHE A 92 -17.48 -8.75 -10.84
CA PHE A 92 -16.50 -7.84 -10.29
C PHE A 92 -16.94 -6.39 -10.46
N GLN A 93 -16.55 -5.57 -9.50
CA GLN A 93 -16.70 -4.12 -9.57
C GLN A 93 -15.38 -3.47 -9.20
N ILE A 94 -14.87 -2.63 -10.08
CA ILE A 94 -13.72 -1.78 -9.79
C ILE A 94 -14.21 -0.51 -9.11
N VAL A 95 -13.55 -0.14 -8.02
CA VAL A 95 -13.77 1.11 -7.28
C VAL A 95 -12.45 1.85 -7.20
N LEU A 96 -12.40 3.09 -7.69
CA LEU A 96 -11.23 3.97 -7.59
C LEU A 96 -11.52 5.13 -6.66
N VAL A 97 -10.65 5.33 -5.66
CA VAL A 97 -10.71 6.44 -4.70
C VAL A 97 -9.57 7.41 -4.97
N GLY A 98 -9.83 8.71 -4.82
CA GLY A 98 -8.88 9.79 -5.06
C GLY A 98 -8.83 10.25 -6.52
N THR A 99 -9.91 10.07 -7.25
CA THR A 99 -10.11 10.52 -8.63
C THR A 99 -10.51 12.00 -8.68
N ASP A 100 -10.71 12.52 -9.87
CA ASP A 100 -11.26 13.83 -10.15
C ASP A 100 -12.02 13.84 -11.47
N GLY A 101 -12.68 14.95 -11.80
CA GLY A 101 -13.44 15.07 -13.04
C GLY A 101 -12.62 14.98 -14.35
N LYS A 102 -11.29 15.06 -14.30
CA LYS A 102 -10.43 14.78 -15.47
C LYS A 102 -10.22 13.28 -15.64
N ILE A 103 -10.05 12.59 -14.53
CA ILE A 103 -9.92 11.14 -14.51
C ILE A 103 -11.24 10.49 -14.90
N ASP A 104 -12.39 10.95 -14.36
CA ASP A 104 -13.70 10.39 -14.68
C ASP A 104 -13.99 10.32 -16.18
N ARG A 105 -13.55 11.33 -16.94
CA ARG A 105 -13.71 11.35 -18.41
C ARG A 105 -12.91 10.28 -19.15
N GLN A 106 -11.96 9.64 -18.47
CA GLN A 106 -11.12 8.57 -19.01
C GLN A 106 -11.58 7.19 -18.57
N LEU A 107 -12.43 7.13 -17.52
CA LEU A 107 -12.85 5.86 -16.95
C LEU A 107 -13.97 5.22 -17.78
N PRO A 108 -13.92 3.89 -18.01
CA PRO A 108 -15.05 3.10 -18.45
C PRO A 108 -16.23 3.20 -17.47
N ASN A 109 -17.47 3.11 -17.99
CA ASN A 109 -18.70 3.22 -17.19
C ASN A 109 -18.86 2.15 -16.10
N ASN A 110 -18.12 1.06 -16.17
CA ASN A 110 -18.12 -0.03 -15.19
C ASN A 110 -17.09 0.15 -14.05
N ILE A 111 -16.47 1.33 -13.95
CA ILE A 111 -15.64 1.73 -12.81
C ILE A 111 -16.40 2.74 -11.96
N ILE A 112 -16.52 2.47 -10.67
CA ILE A 112 -17.04 3.46 -9.70
C ILE A 112 -15.89 4.39 -9.32
N SER A 113 -16.13 5.68 -9.44
CA SER A 113 -15.19 6.75 -9.11
C SER A 113 -15.63 7.46 -7.85
N ILE A 114 -14.71 7.59 -6.88
CA ILE A 114 -14.90 8.34 -5.64
C ILE A 114 -13.80 9.39 -5.55
N HIS A 115 -14.18 10.67 -5.66
CA HIS A 115 -13.18 11.75 -5.69
C HIS A 115 -12.43 11.89 -4.38
N ARG A 116 -13.18 11.89 -3.27
CA ARG A 116 -12.62 12.08 -1.93
C ARG A 116 -13.53 11.45 -0.88
N THR A 117 -12.92 10.83 0.12
CA THR A 117 -13.59 10.45 1.37
C THR A 117 -13.68 11.66 2.31
N GLN A 118 -14.66 11.66 3.19
CA GLN A 118 -14.84 12.73 4.19
C GLN A 118 -13.70 12.69 5.21
N ASP A 119 -13.31 11.48 5.62
CA ASP A 119 -12.25 11.22 6.59
C ASP A 119 -11.62 9.83 6.40
N GLN A 120 -10.69 9.49 7.28
CA GLN A 120 -10.02 8.18 7.28
C GLN A 120 -10.94 7.03 7.74
N TYR A 121 -11.99 7.30 8.54
CA TYR A 121 -12.95 6.28 8.95
C TYR A 121 -13.83 5.83 7.79
N GLU A 122 -14.23 6.77 6.93
CA GLU A 122 -14.93 6.40 5.68
C GLU A 122 -14.02 5.57 4.78
N LEU A 123 -12.74 5.93 4.69
CA LEU A 123 -11.77 5.16 3.92
C LEU A 123 -11.60 3.74 4.48
N ALA A 124 -11.54 3.58 5.81
CA ALA A 124 -11.46 2.26 6.47
C ALA A 124 -12.71 1.39 6.16
N LYS A 125 -13.90 1.99 6.07
CA LYS A 125 -15.12 1.29 5.64
C LYS A 125 -15.05 0.80 4.19
N ILE A 126 -14.44 1.59 3.31
CA ILE A 126 -14.25 1.21 1.91
C ILE A 126 -13.24 0.06 1.81
N TYR A 127 -12.10 0.14 2.52
CA TYR A 127 -11.16 -0.97 2.60
C TYR A 127 -11.83 -2.25 3.08
N THR A 128 -12.53 -2.19 4.22
CA THR A 128 -13.22 -3.36 4.80
C THR A 128 -14.27 -3.97 3.86
N ALA A 129 -14.92 -3.12 3.05
CA ALA A 129 -15.90 -3.57 2.07
C ALA A 129 -15.25 -4.22 0.83
N ALA A 130 -13.98 -4.00 0.56
CA ALA A 130 -13.30 -4.54 -0.60
C ALA A 130 -12.92 -6.03 -0.43
N ASP A 131 -12.81 -6.77 -1.53
CA ASP A 131 -12.33 -8.15 -1.54
C ASP A 131 -10.82 -8.21 -1.80
N VAL A 132 -10.28 -7.20 -2.49
CA VAL A 132 -8.84 -7.05 -2.78
C VAL A 132 -8.51 -5.60 -3.05
N LEU A 133 -7.37 -5.13 -2.54
CA LEU A 133 -6.72 -3.92 -3.01
C LEU A 133 -5.76 -4.27 -4.15
N ALA A 134 -5.93 -3.66 -5.31
CA ALA A 134 -4.92 -3.68 -6.37
C ALA A 134 -4.07 -2.40 -6.30
N ASN A 135 -2.76 -2.54 -6.17
CA ASN A 135 -1.82 -1.42 -6.17
C ASN A 135 -0.76 -1.60 -7.28
N PRO A 136 -1.13 -1.43 -8.57
CA PRO A 136 -0.23 -1.57 -9.71
C PRO A 136 0.63 -0.32 -9.92
N THR A 137 1.16 0.24 -8.83
CA THR A 137 2.01 1.43 -8.87
C THR A 137 3.36 1.12 -9.52
N ARG A 138 3.87 2.06 -10.31
CA ARG A 138 5.17 1.97 -10.99
C ARG A 138 6.28 2.71 -10.26
N GLU A 139 5.91 3.54 -9.31
CA GLU A 139 6.83 4.31 -8.47
C GLU A 139 6.29 4.33 -7.05
N GLU A 140 7.01 3.69 -6.13
CA GLU A 140 6.60 3.63 -4.74
C GLU A 140 7.81 3.44 -3.82
N ASN A 141 7.68 3.91 -2.59
CA ASN A 141 8.70 3.73 -1.58
C ASN A 141 8.26 2.74 -0.50
N TYR A 142 7.23 3.07 0.27
CA TYR A 142 6.64 2.20 1.29
C TYR A 142 5.16 2.58 1.43
N PRO A 143 4.26 1.94 0.65
CA PRO A 143 2.90 2.41 0.45
C PRO A 143 2.01 2.19 1.67
N THR A 144 1.50 3.28 2.25
CA THR A 144 0.54 3.21 3.37
C THR A 144 -0.77 2.56 2.95
N VAL A 145 -1.20 2.72 1.70
CA VAL A 145 -2.43 2.11 1.17
C VAL A 145 -2.43 0.59 1.28
N ASN A 146 -1.25 -0.07 1.14
CA ASN A 146 -1.13 -1.51 1.35
C ASN A 146 -1.34 -1.87 2.83
N MET A 147 -0.69 -1.15 3.73
CA MET A 147 -0.79 -1.36 5.17
C MET A 147 -2.23 -1.11 5.67
N GLU A 148 -2.85 -0.03 5.19
CA GLU A 148 -4.24 0.35 5.50
C GLU A 148 -5.23 -0.74 5.08
N ALA A 149 -5.06 -1.30 3.86
CA ALA A 149 -5.87 -2.41 3.37
C ALA A 149 -5.70 -3.66 4.25
N ILE A 150 -4.46 -4.06 4.52
CA ILE A 150 -4.13 -5.21 5.36
C ILE A 150 -4.71 -5.03 6.78
N ALA A 151 -4.57 -3.84 7.36
CA ALA A 151 -5.13 -3.53 8.67
C ALA A 151 -6.67 -3.58 8.71
N CYS A 152 -7.33 -3.34 7.57
CA CYS A 152 -8.79 -3.52 7.43
C CYS A 152 -9.20 -4.96 7.05
N GLY A 153 -8.26 -5.92 6.99
CA GLY A 153 -8.51 -7.31 6.64
C GLY A 153 -8.64 -7.58 5.14
N THR A 154 -8.18 -6.65 4.30
CA THR A 154 -8.28 -6.72 2.84
C THR A 154 -6.95 -7.12 2.23
N PRO A 155 -6.86 -8.26 1.52
CA PRO A 155 -5.63 -8.70 0.86
C PRO A 155 -5.23 -7.74 -0.25
N VAL A 156 -3.92 -7.73 -0.56
CA VAL A 156 -3.32 -6.80 -1.51
C VAL A 156 -2.66 -7.54 -2.67
N VAL A 157 -2.84 -7.03 -3.89
CA VAL A 157 -1.99 -7.39 -5.04
C VAL A 157 -1.21 -6.15 -5.46
N THR A 158 0.10 -6.23 -5.48
CA THR A 158 0.96 -5.11 -5.86
C THR A 158 2.05 -5.52 -6.84
N PHE A 159 2.53 -4.56 -7.64
CA PHE A 159 3.72 -4.78 -8.44
C PHE A 159 4.99 -4.80 -7.58
N ARG A 160 6.00 -5.55 -8.05
CA ARG A 160 7.36 -5.55 -7.50
C ARG A 160 8.05 -4.23 -7.85
N THR A 161 7.69 -3.17 -7.12
CA THR A 161 8.13 -1.80 -7.37
C THR A 161 8.58 -1.16 -6.06
N GLY A 162 9.82 -0.66 -6.04
CA GLY A 162 10.36 0.03 -4.87
C GLY A 162 10.29 -0.85 -3.61
N GLY A 163 9.88 -0.24 -2.52
CA GLY A 163 9.63 -0.93 -1.24
C GLY A 163 8.21 -1.49 -1.11
N SER A 164 7.37 -1.45 -2.15
CA SER A 164 6.01 -2.03 -2.08
C SER A 164 6.00 -3.49 -1.67
N PRO A 165 6.92 -4.37 -2.15
CA PRO A 165 7.03 -5.76 -1.71
C PRO A 165 7.27 -5.93 -0.21
N GLU A 166 7.93 -4.98 0.43
CA GLU A 166 8.26 -5.05 1.87
C GLU A 166 7.01 -4.95 2.76
N THR A 167 5.89 -4.45 2.23
CA THR A 167 4.61 -4.36 2.94
C THR A 167 3.77 -5.63 2.83
N ILE A 168 4.16 -6.62 2.01
CA ILE A 168 3.35 -7.80 1.73
C ILE A 168 4.00 -9.05 2.30
N LYS A 169 3.37 -9.64 3.31
CA LYS A 169 3.65 -11.00 3.77
C LYS A 169 2.82 -11.99 2.97
N HIS A 170 3.23 -13.25 2.95
CA HIS A 170 2.58 -14.30 2.15
C HIS A 170 1.07 -14.44 2.42
N CYS A 171 0.64 -14.30 3.66
CA CYS A 171 -0.77 -14.35 4.05
C CYS A 171 -1.55 -13.06 3.70
N CYS A 172 -0.87 -11.95 3.36
CA CYS A 172 -1.53 -10.66 3.12
C CYS A 172 -1.85 -10.39 1.66
N GLY A 173 -1.43 -11.26 0.73
CA GLY A 173 -1.68 -11.03 -0.69
C GLY A 173 -0.60 -11.56 -1.62
N SER A 174 -0.38 -10.86 -2.74
CA SER A 174 0.54 -11.28 -3.81
C SER A 174 1.40 -10.13 -4.32
N ILE A 175 2.64 -10.46 -4.64
CA ILE A 175 3.58 -9.58 -5.33
C ILE A 175 3.72 -10.09 -6.76
N VAL A 176 3.44 -9.22 -7.72
CA VAL A 176 3.47 -9.52 -9.15
C VAL A 176 4.63 -8.75 -9.79
N ASP A 177 5.25 -9.31 -10.80
CA ASP A 177 6.36 -8.64 -11.47
C ASP A 177 5.91 -7.35 -12.15
N TYR A 178 6.83 -6.40 -12.26
CA TYR A 178 6.57 -5.07 -12.77
C TYR A 178 5.90 -5.10 -14.16
N ASN A 179 4.75 -4.46 -14.31
CA ASN A 179 3.92 -4.41 -15.52
C ASN A 179 3.38 -5.78 -16.01
N ASP A 180 3.41 -6.83 -15.22
CA ASP A 180 2.72 -8.09 -15.56
C ASP A 180 1.21 -7.98 -15.24
N ASN A 181 0.47 -7.34 -16.14
CA ASN A 181 -0.97 -7.14 -15.99
C ASN A 181 -1.75 -8.46 -16.07
N VAL A 182 -1.20 -9.47 -16.75
CA VAL A 182 -1.84 -10.80 -16.86
C VAL A 182 -1.80 -11.48 -15.51
N ARG A 183 -0.63 -11.51 -14.89
CA ARG A 183 -0.48 -12.11 -13.56
C ARG A 183 -1.24 -11.33 -12.49
N LEU A 184 -1.27 -9.99 -12.58
CA LEU A 184 -2.07 -9.16 -11.69
C LEU A 184 -3.57 -9.54 -11.75
N TYR A 185 -4.12 -9.70 -12.95
CA TYR A 185 -5.50 -10.14 -13.16
C TYR A 185 -5.74 -11.53 -12.55
N GLU A 186 -4.86 -12.50 -12.79
CA GLU A 186 -4.97 -13.86 -12.24
C GLU A 186 -4.97 -13.86 -10.72
N GLU A 187 -4.09 -13.08 -10.08
CA GLU A 187 -4.01 -12.97 -8.63
C GLU A 187 -5.24 -12.29 -8.02
N ILE A 188 -5.81 -11.28 -8.68
CA ILE A 188 -7.09 -10.67 -8.28
C ILE A 188 -8.19 -11.73 -8.27
N ILE A 189 -8.34 -12.51 -9.34
CA ILE A 189 -9.34 -13.59 -9.43
C ILE A 189 -9.11 -14.62 -8.32
N ARG A 190 -7.87 -15.03 -8.09
CA ARG A 190 -7.50 -16.02 -7.07
C ARG A 190 -7.88 -15.53 -5.67
N LEU A 191 -7.50 -14.30 -5.31
CA LEU A 191 -7.75 -13.73 -3.98
C LEU A 191 -9.23 -13.44 -3.71
N CYS A 192 -10.00 -13.10 -4.74
CA CYS A 192 -11.44 -12.94 -4.60
C CYS A 192 -12.19 -14.29 -4.52
N GLY A 193 -11.57 -15.37 -4.98
CA GLY A 193 -12.15 -16.71 -5.04
C GLY A 193 -11.61 -17.69 -4.00
N SER A 194 -11.17 -18.85 -4.46
CA SER A 194 -10.70 -19.97 -3.62
C SER A 194 -9.37 -19.72 -2.91
N GLY A 195 -8.63 -18.72 -3.32
CA GLY A 195 -7.35 -18.34 -2.72
C GLY A 195 -7.44 -17.17 -1.75
N LYS A 196 -8.63 -16.85 -1.24
CA LYS A 196 -8.81 -15.77 -0.26
C LYS A 196 -8.08 -16.14 1.03
N PRO A 197 -7.17 -15.29 1.53
CA PRO A 197 -6.46 -15.53 2.77
C PRO A 197 -7.38 -15.50 3.98
N ASP A 198 -6.95 -16.13 5.08
CA ASP A 198 -7.63 -16.01 6.38
C ASP A 198 -7.49 -14.58 6.93
N ILE A 199 -8.59 -13.99 7.32
CA ILE A 199 -8.60 -12.61 7.84
C ILE A 199 -7.83 -12.51 9.16
N GLY A 200 -7.87 -13.54 9.99
CA GLY A 200 -7.13 -13.56 11.25
C GLY A 200 -5.62 -13.48 11.02
N GLU A 201 -5.10 -14.24 10.05
CA GLU A 201 -3.68 -14.18 9.68
C GLU A 201 -3.29 -12.80 9.13
N ILE A 202 -4.14 -12.20 8.29
CA ILE A 202 -3.91 -10.84 7.76
C ILE A 202 -3.82 -9.83 8.92
N LEU A 203 -4.73 -9.90 9.89
CA LEU A 203 -4.80 -8.96 11.00
C LEU A 203 -3.65 -9.13 12.00
N GLU A 204 -3.11 -10.34 12.17
CA GLU A 204 -1.90 -10.56 12.96
C GLU A 204 -0.69 -9.84 12.34
N GLU A 205 -0.52 -9.93 11.02
CA GLU A 205 0.54 -9.22 10.32
C GLU A 205 0.34 -7.68 10.34
N ALA A 206 -0.90 -7.23 10.37
CA ALA A 206 -1.21 -5.79 10.44
C ALA A 206 -0.64 -5.11 11.70
N LYS A 207 -0.45 -5.85 12.80
CA LYS A 207 0.09 -5.31 14.06
C LYS A 207 1.48 -4.69 13.89
N TYR A 208 2.28 -5.19 12.96
CA TYR A 208 3.61 -4.65 12.65
C TYR A 208 3.57 -3.26 12.01
N PHE A 209 2.41 -2.82 11.53
CA PHE A 209 2.22 -1.49 10.93
C PHE A 209 1.78 -0.42 11.94
N ASP A 210 1.73 -0.73 13.23
CA ASP A 210 1.31 0.26 14.23
C ASP A 210 2.29 1.45 14.26
N LYS A 211 1.73 2.66 14.14
CA LYS A 211 2.50 3.92 14.22
C LYS A 211 3.30 4.05 15.52
N GLU A 212 2.83 3.46 16.63
CA GLU A 212 3.52 3.52 17.92
C GLU A 212 4.86 2.76 17.87
N ILE A 213 4.91 1.63 17.14
CA ILE A 213 6.17 0.91 16.90
C ILE A 213 7.14 1.79 16.13
N CYS A 214 6.66 2.49 15.09
CA CYS A 214 7.46 3.42 14.30
C CYS A 214 7.99 4.59 15.17
N PHE A 215 7.11 5.24 15.93
CA PHE A 215 7.49 6.36 16.80
C PHE A 215 8.50 5.96 17.87
N ASN A 216 8.34 4.80 18.49
CA ASN A 216 9.29 4.28 19.47
C ASN A 216 10.68 4.06 18.87
N LYS A 217 10.79 3.61 17.61
CA LYS A 217 12.08 3.51 16.90
C LYS A 217 12.73 4.87 16.70
N TYR A 218 11.95 5.90 16.34
CA TYR A 218 12.49 7.27 16.24
C TYR A 218 12.92 7.82 17.61
N ILE A 219 12.12 7.61 18.67
CA ILE A 219 12.47 8.04 20.03
C ILE A 219 13.78 7.36 20.45
N TYR A 220 13.91 6.05 20.21
CA TYR A 220 15.13 5.33 20.50
C TYR A 220 16.32 5.91 19.75
N LEU A 221 16.17 6.18 18.45
CA LEU A 221 17.23 6.77 17.62
C LEU A 221 17.71 8.12 18.17
N TYR A 222 16.78 9.01 18.60
CA TYR A 222 17.12 10.31 19.15
C TYR A 222 17.76 10.27 20.55
N LEU A 223 17.42 9.29 21.35
CA LEU A 223 17.95 9.15 22.72
C LEU A 223 19.30 8.43 22.78
N HIS A 224 19.62 7.64 21.76
CA HIS A 224 20.84 6.83 21.73
C HIS A 224 21.71 7.26 20.54
N ASP A 225 22.51 8.30 20.74
CA ASP A 225 23.40 8.94 19.76
C ASP A 225 24.50 8.01 19.18
N THR A 226 24.45 6.71 19.46
CA THR A 226 25.41 5.72 18.97
C THR A 226 24.71 4.60 18.20
N ILE A 227 24.71 4.71 16.87
CA ILE A 227 24.26 3.68 15.93
C ILE A 227 25.32 2.55 15.85
N LYS A 228 25.73 2.01 16.99
CA LYS A 228 26.41 0.72 17.06
C LYS A 228 25.43 -0.24 17.71
N GLU A 229 24.80 -1.08 16.90
CA GLU A 229 23.88 -2.15 17.31
C GLU A 229 22.39 -1.79 17.47
N CYS A 230 21.73 -1.38 16.41
CA CYS A 230 20.29 -1.56 16.29
C CYS A 230 20.00 -2.88 15.56
N HIS A 231 20.30 -3.99 16.18
CA HIS A 231 19.62 -5.25 15.88
C HIS A 231 18.29 -5.24 16.65
N PHE A 232 17.22 -4.81 15.99
CA PHE A 232 15.89 -5.16 16.42
C PHE A 232 15.66 -6.59 15.95
N ASP A 233 15.94 -7.55 16.83
CA ASP A 233 15.57 -8.94 16.62
C ASP A 233 14.05 -8.98 16.43
N ALA A 234 13.65 -9.44 15.27
CA ALA A 234 12.26 -9.80 14.99
C ALA A 234 12.07 -11.22 15.55
N ASP A 235 11.67 -11.30 16.82
CA ASP A 235 11.05 -12.50 17.36
C ASP A 235 9.54 -12.55 16.98
#